data_80f95a8c18abd1c5ceaad6ed80e04f28
#
_entry.id   80f95a8c18abd1c5ceaad6ed80e04f28
#
_cell.length_a   1.000
_cell.length_b   1.000
_cell.length_c   1.000
_cell.angle_alpha   90.00
_cell.angle_beta   90.00
_cell.angle_gamma   90.00
#
_symmetry.space_group_name_H-M   'P 1'
#
loop_
_entity.id
_entity.type
_entity.pdbx_description
1 polymer ?
#
loop_
_entity_poly.entity_id
_entity_poly.type
_entity_poly.pdbx_seq_one_letter_code
_entity_poly.pdbx_strand_id
1 'polypeptide(L)'
;MKYPAKSSTPACGLFLQAGRLVRRFFSGALGVAAGVGAATAGGASRFVPANDAAFVYEGRVAIGAGGSVHMAFPGVTAHLRFRGDSLNVQVEAPKPLYFDVSVDGGAFVELAVGPGAGFYPLVRGVGASAHTVALVRRNESWQGVCTIRGFMLGDGAQVLPPPDLPVRKLMFIGDSVTCGELTDFQPGRDFHDPANSDARLSYGMILARRLSAQCHLVSYGGRGIFRDWQGNRATGNASQFYERALPDEPGVPWDHARYVPDAIGIQLGTNDFSPGIPAEGDFVGAYLSFIRKVRADAPKALIFLMESPMLADNSARGPRRSVLRAYLEQIVARSADSRVILAPLSHAAGVPGNEHPSGREHEAMADELEPLLRRALGW
;
A
#
# COMPACT_ATOMS: atom_id res chain seq x y z
N MET A 1 -24.11 15.74 3.03
CA MET A 1 -25.45 15.47 3.58
C MET A 1 -25.27 14.61 4.81
N LYS A 2 -25.68 15.12 5.96
CA LYS A 2 -25.67 14.36 7.22
C LYS A 2 -26.73 13.28 7.13
N TYR A 3 -26.36 12.04 7.32
CA TYR A 3 -27.34 10.97 7.54
C TYR A 3 -27.92 11.11 8.96
N PRO A 4 -29.24 11.08 9.15
CA PRO A 4 -29.83 11.13 10.47
C PRO A 4 -29.67 9.80 11.19
N ALA A 5 -29.23 9.84 12.42
CA ALA A 5 -29.20 8.72 13.35
C ALA A 5 -30.63 8.26 13.64
N LYS A 6 -30.93 6.98 13.41
CA LYS A 6 -32.14 6.33 13.93
C LYS A 6 -31.81 5.71 15.28
N SER A 7 -32.42 6.27 16.31
CA SER A 7 -32.51 5.69 17.65
C SER A 7 -33.43 4.47 17.62
N SER A 8 -32.96 3.32 18.14
CA SER A 8 -33.82 2.25 18.60
C SER A 8 -33.25 1.67 19.89
N THR A 9 -34.02 1.82 20.94
CA THR A 9 -33.85 1.33 22.29
C THR A 9 -34.00 -0.21 22.35
N PRO A 10 -33.42 -0.88 23.38
CA PRO A 10 -33.21 -2.32 23.36
C PRO A 10 -34.38 -3.12 23.86
N ALA A 11 -34.61 -4.28 23.26
CA ALA A 11 -35.45 -5.32 23.85
C ALA A 11 -34.55 -6.38 24.51
N CYS A 12 -34.77 -6.53 25.80
CA CYS A 12 -34.23 -7.53 26.70
C CYS A 12 -34.75 -8.93 26.28
N GLY A 13 -33.81 -9.87 26.11
CA GLY A 13 -34.14 -11.28 25.90
C GLY A 13 -33.05 -12.17 26.46
N LEU A 14 -33.26 -12.65 27.68
CA LEU A 14 -32.50 -13.73 28.32
C LEU A 14 -32.56 -15.00 27.45
N PHE A 15 -31.41 -15.63 27.19
CA PHE A 15 -31.34 -17.11 27.13
C PHE A 15 -30.01 -17.61 27.70
N LEU A 16 -30.19 -18.59 28.59
CA LEU A 16 -29.21 -19.28 29.39
C LEU A 16 -28.39 -20.32 28.62
N GLN A 17 -27.13 -20.44 29.05
CA GLN A 17 -26.30 -21.63 29.27
C GLN A 17 -26.16 -22.69 28.17
N ALA A 18 -24.90 -22.96 27.80
CA ALA A 18 -24.27 -24.26 28.06
C ALA A 18 -22.76 -24.19 27.82
N GLY A 19 -22.06 -24.43 28.88
CA GLY A 19 -20.61 -24.50 28.97
C GLY A 19 -20.04 -25.81 28.44
N ARG A 20 -18.76 -25.76 28.13
CA ARG A 20 -17.83 -26.88 28.41
C ARG A 20 -16.41 -26.39 28.57
N LEU A 21 -15.99 -26.50 29.80
CA LEU A 21 -14.62 -26.43 30.35
C LEU A 21 -13.81 -27.60 29.77
N VAL A 22 -12.61 -27.37 29.25
CA VAL A 22 -11.54 -28.37 29.30
C VAL A 22 -10.25 -27.68 29.77
N ARG A 23 -10.05 -27.77 31.09
CA ARG A 23 -8.72 -27.58 31.67
C ARG A 23 -7.96 -28.88 31.53
N ARG A 24 -6.71 -28.83 31.10
CA ARG A 24 -5.70 -29.82 31.50
C ARG A 24 -4.44 -29.11 31.95
N PHE A 25 -4.27 -29.15 33.26
CA PHE A 25 -3.01 -28.94 33.99
C PHE A 25 -2.06 -30.11 33.70
N PHE A 26 -0.81 -29.80 33.40
CA PHE A 26 0.28 -30.72 33.71
C PHE A 26 1.30 -29.95 34.55
N SER A 27 1.27 -30.23 35.85
CA SER A 27 2.37 -30.01 36.78
C SER A 27 3.35 -31.17 36.57
N GLY A 28 4.60 -30.82 36.33
CA GLY A 28 5.70 -31.74 36.38
C GLY A 28 6.92 -31.01 36.94
N ALA A 29 7.11 -31.10 38.23
CA ALA A 29 8.36 -30.75 38.87
C ALA A 29 9.33 -31.90 38.67
N LEU A 30 10.52 -31.64 38.14
CA LEU A 30 11.67 -32.53 38.32
C LEU A 30 13.00 -31.80 38.20
N GLY A 31 13.76 -31.89 39.26
CA GLY A 31 15.18 -32.17 39.24
C GLY A 31 16.14 -31.09 38.76
N VAL A 32 16.69 -30.34 39.73
CA VAL A 32 17.94 -29.59 39.56
C VAL A 32 19.07 -30.59 39.35
N ALA A 33 19.57 -30.72 38.14
CA ALA A 33 20.90 -31.22 37.84
C ALA A 33 21.79 -30.02 37.51
N ALA A 34 22.70 -29.67 38.43
CA ALA A 34 23.76 -28.71 38.16
C ALA A 34 24.76 -29.29 37.16
N GLY A 35 24.48 -29.07 35.86
CA GLY A 35 25.45 -29.25 34.79
C GLY A 35 26.17 -27.92 34.58
N VAL A 36 27.46 -27.89 34.96
CA VAL A 36 28.38 -26.81 34.52
C VAL A 36 28.55 -26.96 33.04
N GLY A 37 27.61 -26.41 32.27
CA GLY A 37 27.72 -26.23 30.82
C GLY A 37 28.54 -24.99 30.57
N ALA A 38 29.61 -25.13 29.78
CA ALA A 38 30.39 -24.02 29.27
C ALA A 38 29.44 -22.96 28.73
N ALA A 39 29.47 -21.74 29.26
CA ALA A 39 28.77 -20.59 28.72
C ALA A 39 29.35 -20.34 27.34
N THR A 40 28.65 -20.82 26.31
CA THR A 40 28.82 -20.28 24.98
C THR A 40 28.49 -18.80 25.10
N ALA A 41 29.43 -17.94 24.70
CA ALA A 41 29.22 -16.49 24.66
C ALA A 41 28.02 -16.21 23.76
N GLY A 42 26.84 -16.18 24.36
CA GLY A 42 25.61 -15.73 23.72
C GLY A 42 25.80 -14.26 23.36
N GLY A 43 25.89 -13.94 22.08
CA GLY A 43 25.96 -12.57 21.64
C GLY A 43 24.69 -11.85 22.07
N ALA A 44 24.83 -10.66 22.65
CA ALA A 44 23.70 -9.83 23.03
C ALA A 44 22.84 -9.47 21.84
N SER A 45 21.51 -9.36 22.03
CA SER A 45 20.60 -8.84 21.02
C SER A 45 21.08 -7.47 20.51
N ARG A 46 20.94 -7.23 19.20
CA ARG A 46 21.47 -6.04 18.54
C ARG A 46 20.38 -5.23 17.89
N PHE A 47 20.25 -3.95 18.24
CA PHE A 47 19.41 -2.99 17.52
C PHE A 47 20.17 -2.39 16.35
N VAL A 48 19.50 -2.34 15.17
CA VAL A 48 20.01 -1.74 13.93
C VAL A 48 19.00 -0.68 13.49
N PRO A 49 19.43 0.59 13.35
CA PRO A 49 18.53 1.67 12.89
C PRO A 49 17.92 1.38 11.52
N ALA A 50 16.71 1.88 11.27
CA ALA A 50 15.97 1.58 10.05
C ALA A 50 16.63 2.11 8.76
N ASN A 51 17.49 3.13 8.85
CA ASN A 51 18.24 3.69 7.71
C ASN A 51 19.59 3.02 7.46
N ASP A 52 19.91 1.92 8.14
CA ASP A 52 21.15 1.18 7.87
C ASP A 52 21.19 0.72 6.41
N ALA A 53 22.35 0.79 5.79
CA ALA A 53 22.55 0.44 4.38
C ALA A 53 22.22 -1.02 4.02
N ALA A 54 22.10 -1.88 5.03
CA ALA A 54 21.66 -3.26 4.87
C ALA A 54 20.16 -3.41 4.66
N PHE A 55 19.38 -2.34 4.80
CA PHE A 55 17.95 -2.33 4.53
C PHE A 55 17.66 -1.54 3.27
N VAL A 56 16.85 -2.09 2.38
CA VAL A 56 16.41 -1.41 1.17
C VAL A 56 14.90 -1.24 1.20
N TYR A 57 14.43 -0.04 0.84
CA TYR A 57 13.02 0.30 0.81
C TYR A 57 12.57 0.44 -0.65
N GLU A 58 11.57 -0.32 -1.01
CA GLU A 58 10.79 -0.15 -2.23
C GLU A 58 9.57 0.70 -1.90
N GLY A 59 9.43 1.84 -2.57
CA GLY A 59 8.43 2.86 -2.23
C GLY A 59 9.06 4.15 -1.69
N ARG A 60 8.20 5.15 -1.43
CA ARG A 60 8.64 6.45 -0.93
C ARG A 60 8.77 6.46 0.58
N VAL A 61 9.94 6.86 1.04
CA VAL A 61 10.26 7.00 2.46
C VAL A 61 11.01 8.30 2.72
N ALA A 62 10.87 8.82 3.94
CA ALA A 62 11.67 9.92 4.46
C ALA A 62 12.53 9.43 5.63
N ILE A 63 13.76 9.92 5.72
CA ILE A 63 14.67 9.62 6.82
C ILE A 63 14.44 10.64 7.93
N GLY A 64 14.19 10.15 9.13
CA GLY A 64 13.98 10.95 10.32
C GLY A 64 15.15 10.93 11.29
N ALA A 65 14.95 11.55 12.43
CA ALA A 65 15.93 11.60 13.50
C ALA A 65 16.30 10.21 14.01
N GLY A 66 17.56 10.04 14.43
CA GLY A 66 18.06 8.78 14.98
C GLY A 66 18.08 7.62 13.97
N GLY A 67 18.02 7.90 12.67
CA GLY A 67 18.03 6.87 11.63
C GLY A 67 16.68 6.16 11.46
N SER A 68 15.61 6.74 11.95
CA SER A 68 14.25 6.24 11.70
C SER A 68 13.84 6.43 10.23
N VAL A 69 12.89 5.60 9.77
CA VAL A 69 12.32 5.68 8.42
C VAL A 69 10.82 5.91 8.53
N HIS A 70 10.34 7.00 7.93
CA HIS A 70 8.94 7.38 7.87
C HIS A 70 8.34 6.95 6.54
N MET A 71 7.15 6.37 6.56
CA MET A 71 6.40 5.96 5.37
C MET A 71 4.90 6.22 5.56
N ALA A 72 4.24 6.61 4.48
CA ALA A 72 2.80 6.83 4.48
C ALA A 72 2.09 6.24 3.25
N PHE A 73 2.76 6.14 2.11
CA PHE A 73 2.18 5.52 0.92
C PHE A 73 1.95 4.02 1.12
N PRO A 74 0.88 3.46 0.52
CA PRO A 74 0.62 2.02 0.56
C PRO A 74 1.68 1.25 -0.23
N GLY A 75 1.86 -0.04 0.09
CA GLY A 75 2.77 -0.92 -0.61
C GLY A 75 4.27 -0.64 -0.37
N VAL A 76 4.62 0.37 0.44
CA VAL A 76 6.03 0.57 0.82
C VAL A 76 6.54 -0.67 1.51
N THR A 77 7.62 -1.24 0.97
CA THR A 77 8.19 -2.51 1.42
C THR A 77 9.61 -2.31 1.95
N ALA A 78 9.87 -2.74 3.17
CA ALA A 78 11.22 -2.89 3.69
C ALA A 78 11.73 -4.30 3.38
N HIS A 79 12.85 -4.39 2.68
CA HIS A 79 13.54 -5.63 2.35
C HIS A 79 14.84 -5.72 3.15
N LEU A 80 15.07 -6.85 3.77
CA LEU A 80 16.29 -7.10 4.54
C LEU A 80 16.69 -8.56 4.50
N ARG A 81 17.96 -8.81 4.75
CA ARG A 81 18.52 -10.15 4.95
C ARG A 81 19.28 -10.19 6.27
N PHE A 82 19.14 -11.29 6.97
CA PHE A 82 19.88 -11.52 8.21
C PHE A 82 20.22 -13.00 8.37
N ARG A 83 21.18 -13.26 9.23
CA ARG A 83 21.52 -14.61 9.70
C ARG A 83 21.16 -14.69 11.17
N GLY A 84 20.33 -15.66 11.57
CA GLY A 84 19.91 -15.80 12.97
C GLY A 84 18.50 -16.36 13.09
N ASP A 85 18.09 -16.62 14.31
CA ASP A 85 16.84 -17.33 14.64
C ASP A 85 15.64 -16.40 14.83
N SER A 86 15.87 -15.11 15.10
CA SER A 86 14.79 -14.19 15.39
C SER A 86 15.08 -12.75 14.96
N LEU A 87 14.02 -12.04 14.59
CA LEU A 87 14.04 -10.65 14.20
C LEU A 87 12.74 -9.97 14.63
N ASN A 88 12.84 -8.80 15.26
CA ASN A 88 11.71 -7.94 15.55
C ASN A 88 11.90 -6.59 14.85
N VAL A 89 10.79 -5.91 14.55
CA VAL A 89 10.78 -4.52 14.09
C VAL A 89 10.26 -3.62 15.21
N GLN A 90 10.86 -2.46 15.38
CA GLN A 90 10.31 -1.39 16.22
C GLN A 90 9.54 -0.40 15.34
N VAL A 91 8.22 -0.35 15.53
CA VAL A 91 7.30 0.50 14.78
C VAL A 91 6.62 1.47 15.72
N GLU A 92 6.43 2.69 15.26
CA GLU A 92 5.56 3.68 15.89
C GLU A 92 4.47 4.09 14.89
N ALA A 93 3.21 3.99 15.31
CA ALA A 93 2.05 4.30 14.49
C ALA A 93 1.08 5.23 15.25
N PRO A 94 0.41 6.20 14.56
CA PRO A 94 -0.55 7.10 15.22
C PRO A 94 -1.87 6.42 15.57
N LYS A 95 -2.18 5.32 14.89
CA LYS A 95 -3.41 4.52 14.99
C LYS A 95 -3.14 3.09 14.53
N PRO A 96 -4.06 2.14 14.69
CA PRO A 96 -3.86 0.77 14.21
C PRO A 96 -3.47 0.75 12.72
N LEU A 97 -2.41 0.04 12.39
CA LEU A 97 -1.92 -0.19 11.04
C LEU A 97 -1.62 -1.68 10.85
N TYR A 98 -1.53 -2.09 9.59
CA TYR A 98 -1.29 -3.47 9.20
C TYR A 98 -0.13 -3.56 8.21
N PHE A 99 0.64 -4.60 8.37
CA PHE A 99 1.69 -5.00 7.44
C PHE A 99 1.49 -6.44 7.01
N ASP A 100 2.03 -6.78 5.86
CA ASP A 100 2.24 -8.16 5.44
C ASP A 100 3.71 -8.51 5.56
N VAL A 101 4.01 -9.65 6.19
CA VAL A 101 5.38 -10.15 6.39
C VAL A 101 5.56 -11.43 5.62
N SER A 102 6.60 -11.50 4.80
CA SER A 102 7.07 -12.74 4.16
C SER A 102 8.50 -13.05 4.57
N VAL A 103 8.77 -14.31 4.87
CA VAL A 103 10.10 -14.83 5.19
C VAL A 103 10.49 -15.83 4.11
N ASP A 104 11.66 -15.67 3.53
CA ASP A 104 12.25 -16.55 2.50
C ASP A 104 11.34 -16.77 1.27
N GLY A 105 10.54 -15.74 0.91
CA GLY A 105 9.59 -15.81 -0.19
C GLY A 105 8.37 -16.71 0.09
N GLY A 106 8.17 -17.11 1.33
CA GLY A 106 6.98 -17.85 1.76
C GLY A 106 5.70 -17.01 1.75
N ALA A 107 4.59 -17.62 2.16
CA ALA A 107 3.30 -16.95 2.25
C ALA A 107 3.38 -15.70 3.14
N PHE A 108 2.67 -14.66 2.75
CA PHE A 108 2.55 -13.46 3.57
C PHE A 108 1.64 -13.70 4.77
N VAL A 109 2.05 -13.18 5.92
CA VAL A 109 1.31 -13.25 7.18
C VAL A 109 1.04 -11.80 7.63
N GLU A 110 -0.21 -11.52 8.00
CA GLU A 110 -0.61 -10.22 8.51
C GLU A 110 0.05 -9.93 9.87
N LEU A 111 0.55 -8.72 10.02
CA LEU A 111 1.08 -8.16 11.26
C LEU A 111 0.28 -6.92 11.64
N ALA A 112 -0.54 -7.02 12.68
CA ALA A 112 -1.25 -5.87 13.23
C ALA A 112 -0.31 -5.07 14.15
N VAL A 113 -0.27 -3.75 13.95
CA VAL A 113 0.51 -2.79 14.74
C VAL A 113 -0.46 -1.86 15.45
N GLY A 114 -0.37 -1.83 16.78
CA GLY A 114 -1.17 -0.93 17.61
C GLY A 114 -0.65 0.51 17.59
N PRO A 115 -1.45 1.47 18.11
CA PRO A 115 -1.01 2.85 18.25
C PRO A 115 0.14 2.99 19.26
N GLY A 116 1.03 3.97 19.01
CA GLY A 116 2.24 4.20 19.79
C GLY A 116 3.44 3.40 19.27
N ALA A 117 4.50 3.39 20.06
CA ALA A 117 5.73 2.66 19.75
C ALA A 117 5.70 1.25 20.35
N GLY A 118 6.09 0.24 19.55
CA GLY A 118 6.14 -1.15 19.99
C GLY A 118 7.16 -1.97 19.21
N PHE A 119 7.54 -3.12 19.78
CA PHE A 119 8.32 -4.14 19.11
C PHE A 119 7.39 -5.27 18.64
N TYR A 120 7.52 -5.63 17.37
CA TYR A 120 6.69 -6.64 16.75
C TYR A 120 7.57 -7.73 16.14
N PRO A 121 7.29 -9.01 16.40
CA PRO A 121 8.07 -10.12 15.87
C PRO A 121 7.82 -10.25 14.35
N LEU A 122 8.90 -10.29 13.58
CA LEU A 122 8.85 -10.63 12.15
C LEU A 122 9.21 -12.11 11.93
N VAL A 123 10.20 -12.59 12.69
CA VAL A 123 10.74 -13.94 12.53
C VAL A 123 11.03 -14.53 13.92
N ARG A 124 10.67 -15.81 14.12
CA ARG A 124 11.01 -16.57 15.34
C ARG A 124 11.20 -18.05 15.02
N GLY A 125 12.24 -18.65 15.59
CA GLY A 125 12.43 -20.11 15.55
C GLY A 125 12.76 -20.66 14.17
N VAL A 126 13.41 -19.88 13.30
CA VAL A 126 13.74 -20.29 11.92
C VAL A 126 15.14 -20.91 11.78
N GLY A 127 15.91 -20.93 12.87
CA GLY A 127 17.29 -21.42 12.90
C GLY A 127 18.33 -20.35 12.55
N ALA A 128 19.60 -20.72 12.62
CA ALA A 128 20.74 -19.79 12.46
C ALA A 128 21.17 -19.57 11.00
N SER A 129 20.35 -19.93 10.02
CA SER A 129 20.64 -19.74 8.60
C SER A 129 20.45 -18.29 8.14
N ALA A 130 20.76 -18.03 6.87
CA ALA A 130 20.45 -16.74 6.25
C ALA A 130 18.98 -16.71 5.83
N HIS A 131 18.29 -15.63 6.18
CA HIS A 131 16.87 -15.42 5.87
C HIS A 131 16.68 -14.09 5.17
N THR A 132 15.68 -14.03 4.30
CA THR A 132 15.20 -12.80 3.65
C THR A 132 13.83 -12.45 4.20
N VAL A 133 13.60 -11.18 4.52
CA VAL A 133 12.31 -10.69 5.01
C VAL A 133 11.83 -9.54 4.14
N ALA A 134 10.54 -9.58 3.79
CA ALA A 134 9.81 -8.48 3.20
C ALA A 134 8.70 -8.06 4.17
N LEU A 135 8.68 -6.77 4.52
CA LEU A 135 7.68 -6.14 5.38
C LEU A 135 6.94 -5.08 4.57
N VAL A 136 5.70 -5.36 4.16
CA VAL A 136 4.90 -4.54 3.25
C VAL A 136 3.84 -3.79 4.01
N ARG A 137 3.77 -2.46 3.89
CA ARG A 137 2.68 -1.65 4.44
C ARG A 137 1.40 -1.90 3.65
N ARG A 138 0.33 -2.34 4.33
CA ARG A 138 -0.98 -2.62 3.72
C ARG A 138 -1.82 -1.36 3.53
N ASN A 139 -1.75 -0.45 4.47
CA ASN A 139 -2.72 0.63 4.68
C ASN A 139 -2.52 1.83 3.77
N GLU A 140 -3.63 2.54 3.55
CA GLU A 140 -3.70 3.75 2.75
C GLU A 140 -2.96 4.95 3.35
N SER A 141 -2.70 5.95 2.49
CA SER A 141 -1.96 7.17 2.84
C SER A 141 -2.64 8.00 3.92
N TRP A 142 -4.00 8.15 3.88
CA TRP A 142 -4.76 8.94 4.86
C TRP A 142 -4.76 8.33 6.28
N GLN A 143 -4.33 7.10 6.41
CA GLN A 143 -4.20 6.45 7.72
C GLN A 143 -2.97 6.92 8.50
N GLY A 144 -2.15 7.78 7.91
CA GLY A 144 -1.08 8.52 8.56
C GLY A 144 0.31 7.93 8.38
N VAL A 145 1.28 8.65 8.91
CA VAL A 145 2.69 8.27 8.84
C VAL A 145 2.98 7.17 9.86
N CYS A 146 3.63 6.12 9.39
CA CYS A 146 4.23 5.09 10.23
C CYS A 146 5.75 5.31 10.28
N THR A 147 6.34 5.10 11.44
CA THR A 147 7.78 5.22 11.66
C THR A 147 8.37 3.87 12.02
N ILE A 148 9.26 3.35 11.19
CA ILE A 148 10.14 2.25 11.56
C ILE A 148 11.38 2.86 12.21
N ARG A 149 11.61 2.56 13.50
CA ARG A 149 12.78 3.04 14.23
C ARG A 149 14.01 2.17 13.97
N GLY A 150 13.81 0.87 13.78
CA GLY A 150 14.86 -0.08 13.48
C GLY A 150 14.43 -1.52 13.70
N PHE A 151 15.39 -2.40 13.63
CA PHE A 151 15.20 -3.83 13.75
C PHE A 151 16.05 -4.37 14.91
N MET A 152 15.46 -5.23 15.73
CA MET A 152 16.12 -5.91 16.83
C MET A 152 16.42 -7.34 16.41
N LEU A 153 17.69 -7.64 16.21
CA LEU A 153 18.17 -8.99 15.93
C LEU A 153 18.31 -9.78 17.23
N GLY A 154 17.99 -11.07 17.17
CA GLY A 154 18.22 -12.00 18.28
C GLY A 154 19.69 -12.21 18.58
N ASP A 155 19.97 -12.95 19.66
CA ASP A 155 21.32 -13.19 20.15
C ASP A 155 22.21 -13.85 19.08
N GLY A 156 23.38 -13.27 18.84
CA GLY A 156 24.35 -13.74 17.85
C GLY A 156 23.95 -13.55 16.39
N ALA A 157 22.78 -12.95 16.12
CA ALA A 157 22.33 -12.71 14.77
C ALA A 157 23.10 -11.56 14.08
N GLN A 158 23.20 -11.63 12.76
CA GLN A 158 23.96 -10.69 11.93
C GLN A 158 23.09 -10.17 10.79
N VAL A 159 23.19 -8.87 10.50
CA VAL A 159 22.64 -8.29 9.28
C VAL A 159 23.52 -8.69 8.09
N LEU A 160 22.89 -9.03 6.98
CA LEU A 160 23.55 -9.37 5.72
C LEU A 160 23.30 -8.24 4.70
N PRO A 161 24.08 -8.15 3.61
CA PRO A 161 23.76 -7.24 2.51
C PRO A 161 22.31 -7.41 2.05
N PRO A 162 21.61 -6.30 1.66
CA PRO A 162 20.23 -6.37 1.25
C PRO A 162 20.05 -7.28 0.01
N PRO A 163 18.83 -7.79 -0.23
CA PRO A 163 18.57 -8.50 -1.47
C PRO A 163 18.59 -7.53 -2.65
N ASP A 164 18.96 -8.05 -3.82
CA ASP A 164 18.80 -7.31 -5.07
C ASP A 164 17.31 -7.13 -5.39
N LEU A 165 16.92 -5.92 -5.75
CA LEU A 165 15.59 -5.64 -6.25
C LEU A 165 15.51 -5.82 -7.77
N PRO A 166 14.33 -6.11 -8.33
CA PRO A 166 14.13 -6.16 -9.77
C PRO A 166 14.65 -4.88 -10.46
N VAL A 167 15.20 -5.01 -11.66
CA VAL A 167 15.68 -3.85 -12.45
C VAL A 167 14.54 -3.07 -13.09
N ARG A 168 13.42 -3.75 -13.45
CA ARG A 168 12.22 -3.13 -14.01
C ARG A 168 11.51 -2.32 -12.92
N LYS A 169 10.93 -1.17 -13.30
CA LYS A 169 10.34 -0.23 -12.35
C LYS A 169 8.98 0.26 -12.82
N LEU A 170 7.96 0.05 -12.03
CA LEU A 170 6.60 0.53 -12.26
C LEU A 170 6.21 1.56 -11.19
N MET A 171 5.48 2.57 -11.60
CA MET A 171 4.83 3.52 -10.69
C MET A 171 3.34 3.59 -11.02
N PHE A 172 2.51 3.59 -10.01
CA PHE A 172 1.08 3.81 -10.15
C PHE A 172 0.67 5.02 -9.32
N ILE A 173 0.09 6.01 -10.01
CA ILE A 173 -0.41 7.24 -9.39
C ILE A 173 -1.93 7.16 -9.40
N GLY A 174 -2.57 7.28 -8.22
CA GLY A 174 -4.01 7.08 -8.18
C GLY A 174 -4.67 7.43 -6.85
N ASP A 175 -5.88 6.94 -6.71
CA ASP A 175 -6.75 7.14 -5.56
C ASP A 175 -6.86 5.87 -4.69
N SER A 176 -7.98 5.68 -3.99
CA SER A 176 -8.25 4.52 -3.13
C SER A 176 -8.18 3.18 -3.87
N VAL A 177 -8.57 3.15 -5.16
CA VAL A 177 -8.43 1.93 -5.97
C VAL A 177 -6.95 1.54 -6.10
N THR A 178 -6.09 2.49 -6.38
CA THR A 178 -4.63 2.23 -6.46
C THR A 178 -4.04 1.88 -5.09
N CYS A 179 -4.57 2.45 -4.01
CA CYS A 179 -4.17 2.07 -2.64
C CYS A 179 -4.49 0.61 -2.30
N GLY A 180 -5.50 0.01 -2.91
CA GLY A 180 -6.02 -1.30 -2.53
C GLY A 180 -7.06 -1.24 -1.41
N GLU A 181 -7.89 -0.18 -1.36
CA GLU A 181 -9.01 -0.09 -0.42
C GLU A 181 -9.99 -1.24 -0.63
N LEU A 182 -10.38 -1.90 0.44
CA LEU A 182 -11.32 -3.04 0.47
C LEU A 182 -10.88 -4.29 -0.30
N THR A 183 -9.62 -4.40 -0.71
CA THR A 183 -9.11 -5.60 -1.41
C THR A 183 -9.15 -6.87 -0.54
N ASP A 184 -9.12 -6.72 0.79
CA ASP A 184 -9.22 -7.81 1.78
C ASP A 184 -10.50 -7.69 2.64
N PHE A 185 -11.55 -7.14 2.05
CA PHE A 185 -12.84 -6.97 2.73
C PHE A 185 -13.44 -8.31 3.14
N GLN A 186 -13.85 -8.39 4.41
CA GLN A 186 -14.57 -9.53 4.95
C GLN A 186 -16.02 -9.15 5.28
N PRO A 187 -17.03 -9.94 4.84
CA PRO A 187 -18.43 -9.67 5.15
C PRO A 187 -18.67 -9.50 6.65
N GLY A 188 -19.37 -8.41 7.01
CA GLY A 188 -19.66 -8.07 8.40
C GLY A 188 -18.63 -7.18 9.10
N ARG A 189 -17.47 -6.91 8.46
CA ARG A 189 -16.51 -5.92 8.94
C ARG A 189 -16.95 -4.52 8.52
N ASP A 190 -16.69 -3.51 9.36
CA ASP A 190 -16.92 -2.10 9.00
C ASP A 190 -16.06 -1.75 7.77
N PHE A 191 -16.62 -1.03 6.78
CA PHE A 191 -15.87 -0.62 5.59
C PHE A 191 -14.64 0.23 5.92
N HIS A 192 -14.67 0.98 7.01
CA HIS A 192 -13.55 1.83 7.45
C HIS A 192 -12.53 1.10 8.33
N ASP A 193 -12.71 -0.20 8.57
CA ASP A 193 -11.71 -0.99 9.28
C ASP A 193 -10.41 -1.05 8.46
N PRO A 194 -9.28 -0.56 9.01
CA PRO A 194 -8.01 -0.55 8.29
C PRO A 194 -7.51 -1.94 7.86
N ALA A 195 -8.01 -3.01 8.47
CA ALA A 195 -7.68 -4.38 8.07
C ALA A 195 -8.26 -4.80 6.73
N ASN A 196 -9.25 -4.05 6.18
CA ASN A 196 -9.84 -4.35 4.87
C ASN A 196 -8.94 -3.97 3.69
N SER A 197 -7.95 -3.09 3.91
CA SER A 197 -7.05 -2.63 2.85
C SER A 197 -5.77 -3.45 2.84
N ASP A 198 -5.44 -3.98 1.67
CA ASP A 198 -4.15 -4.65 1.44
C ASP A 198 -3.57 -4.18 0.10
N ALA A 199 -2.60 -3.25 0.19
CA ALA A 199 -1.93 -2.71 -0.98
C ALA A 199 -1.29 -3.81 -1.86
N ARG A 200 -0.83 -4.91 -1.26
CA ARG A 200 -0.23 -6.04 -1.97
C ARG A 200 -1.22 -6.74 -2.91
N LEU A 201 -2.52 -6.64 -2.61
CA LEU A 201 -3.61 -7.16 -3.43
C LEU A 201 -4.14 -6.12 -4.43
N SER A 202 -3.57 -4.91 -4.49
CA SER A 202 -3.92 -3.93 -5.52
C SER A 202 -3.39 -4.35 -6.90
N TYR A 203 -4.09 -3.95 -7.96
CA TYR A 203 -3.71 -4.26 -9.34
C TYR A 203 -2.27 -3.88 -9.67
N GLY A 204 -1.77 -2.76 -9.12
CA GLY A 204 -0.41 -2.28 -9.34
C GLY A 204 0.66 -3.21 -8.76
N MET A 205 0.47 -3.67 -7.52
CA MET A 205 1.37 -4.62 -6.88
C MET A 205 1.27 -6.02 -7.51
N ILE A 206 0.08 -6.42 -7.96
CA ILE A 206 -0.11 -7.68 -8.70
C ILE A 206 0.67 -7.65 -10.01
N LEU A 207 0.50 -6.58 -10.81
CA LEU A 207 1.24 -6.39 -12.08
C LEU A 207 2.75 -6.39 -11.87
N ALA A 208 3.24 -5.68 -10.85
CA ALA A 208 4.66 -5.62 -10.58
C ALA A 208 5.25 -7.01 -10.29
N ARG A 209 4.57 -7.82 -9.48
CA ARG A 209 5.00 -9.21 -9.23
C ARG A 209 5.01 -10.06 -10.50
N ARG A 210 3.96 -9.99 -11.32
CA ARG A 210 3.84 -10.75 -12.59
C ARG A 210 4.88 -10.34 -13.63
N LEU A 211 5.29 -9.06 -13.61
CA LEU A 211 6.27 -8.50 -14.53
C LEU A 211 7.70 -8.52 -13.98
N SER A 212 7.91 -9.06 -12.78
CA SER A 212 9.19 -9.05 -12.07
C SER A 212 9.78 -7.63 -12.01
N ALA A 213 8.97 -6.69 -11.52
CA ALA A 213 9.28 -5.28 -11.41
C ALA A 213 9.12 -4.77 -9.97
N GLN A 214 9.87 -3.72 -9.63
CA GLN A 214 9.59 -2.89 -8.45
C GLN A 214 8.29 -2.12 -8.65
N CYS A 215 7.60 -1.77 -7.56
CA CYS A 215 6.36 -1.03 -7.57
C CYS A 215 6.35 0.15 -6.60
N HIS A 216 6.11 1.35 -7.09
CA HIS A 216 5.74 2.48 -6.24
C HIS A 216 4.27 2.80 -6.41
N LEU A 217 3.48 2.65 -5.35
CA LEU A 217 2.11 3.17 -5.28
C LEU A 217 2.15 4.59 -4.73
N VAL A 218 1.98 5.57 -5.60
CA VAL A 218 1.91 7.00 -5.22
C VAL A 218 0.44 7.40 -5.24
N SER A 219 -0.31 6.98 -4.22
CA SER A 219 -1.76 7.03 -4.23
C SER A 219 -2.34 7.53 -2.90
N TYR A 220 -3.54 8.14 -2.98
CA TYR A 220 -4.21 8.69 -1.82
C TYR A 220 -5.74 8.59 -1.99
N GLY A 221 -6.38 7.83 -1.11
CA GLY A 221 -7.84 7.65 -1.12
C GLY A 221 -8.61 8.96 -1.00
N GLY A 222 -9.67 9.10 -1.78
CA GLY A 222 -10.50 10.31 -1.79
C GLY A 222 -9.93 11.50 -2.57
N ARG A 223 -8.72 11.42 -3.13
CA ARG A 223 -8.09 12.51 -3.90
C ARG A 223 -8.24 12.28 -5.40
N GLY A 224 -8.39 13.38 -6.14
CA GLY A 224 -8.43 13.37 -7.59
C GLY A 224 -7.24 14.11 -8.20
N ILE A 225 -7.35 14.43 -9.50
CA ILE A 225 -6.33 15.19 -10.21
C ILE A 225 -6.37 16.69 -9.85
N PHE A 226 -7.58 17.25 -9.66
CA PHE A 226 -7.74 18.67 -9.34
C PHE A 226 -8.73 18.97 -8.20
N ARG A 227 -9.54 17.99 -7.80
CA ARG A 227 -10.44 18.11 -6.65
C ARG A 227 -10.62 16.76 -5.95
N ASP A 228 -10.94 16.81 -4.67
CA ASP A 228 -11.26 15.62 -3.90
C ASP A 228 -12.72 15.17 -4.11
N TRP A 229 -13.10 14.05 -3.45
CA TRP A 229 -14.43 13.48 -3.56
C TRP A 229 -15.58 14.39 -3.09
N GLN A 230 -15.28 15.43 -2.30
CA GLN A 230 -16.22 16.47 -1.86
C GLN A 230 -16.23 17.70 -2.78
N GLY A 231 -15.36 17.76 -3.78
CA GLY A 231 -15.21 18.89 -4.70
C GLY A 231 -14.20 19.95 -4.26
N ASN A 232 -13.42 19.67 -3.22
CA ASN A 232 -12.46 20.60 -2.67
C ASN A 232 -11.18 20.63 -3.52
N ARG A 233 -10.78 21.83 -3.98
CA ARG A 233 -9.61 22.03 -4.84
C ARG A 233 -8.33 22.40 -4.04
N ALA A 234 -8.48 22.83 -2.80
CA ALA A 234 -7.37 23.33 -1.97
C ALA A 234 -6.62 22.21 -1.23
N THR A 235 -7.17 21.02 -1.18
CA THR A 235 -6.57 19.87 -0.48
C THR A 235 -5.58 19.14 -1.39
N GLY A 236 -4.61 18.45 -0.78
CA GLY A 236 -3.50 17.75 -1.45
C GLY A 236 -3.89 16.75 -2.54
N ASN A 237 -4.31 17.24 -3.71
CA ASN A 237 -4.61 16.43 -4.88
C ASN A 237 -3.35 15.86 -5.53
N ALA A 238 -3.49 15.06 -6.58
CA ALA A 238 -2.40 14.29 -7.18
C ALA A 238 -1.17 15.13 -7.53
N SER A 239 -1.36 16.34 -8.07
CA SER A 239 -0.28 17.27 -8.40
C SER A 239 0.56 17.71 -7.17
N GLN A 240 0.02 17.56 -5.96
CA GLN A 240 0.68 17.93 -4.72
C GLN A 240 1.28 16.72 -4.01
N PHE A 241 0.52 15.63 -3.81
CA PHE A 241 1.08 14.45 -3.13
C PHE A 241 2.15 13.74 -3.97
N TYR A 242 2.11 13.89 -5.31
CA TYR A 242 3.14 13.37 -6.20
C TYR A 242 4.53 13.96 -5.92
N GLU A 243 4.62 15.20 -5.45
CA GLU A 243 5.89 15.88 -5.14
C GLU A 243 6.48 15.48 -3.78
N ARG A 244 5.80 14.63 -3.01
CA ARG A 244 6.14 14.40 -1.60
C ARG A 244 6.60 12.99 -1.34
N ALA A 245 7.49 12.82 -0.37
CA ALA A 245 7.83 11.52 0.20
C ALA A 245 6.75 11.05 1.19
N LEU A 246 6.10 12.00 1.89
CA LEU A 246 4.97 11.78 2.79
C LEU A 246 3.82 12.67 2.32
N PRO A 247 2.69 12.11 1.88
CA PRO A 247 1.68 12.84 1.08
C PRO A 247 1.08 14.06 1.78
N ASP A 248 0.91 14.02 3.11
CA ASP A 248 0.34 15.11 3.91
C ASP A 248 1.39 16.08 4.47
N GLU A 249 2.67 15.86 4.21
CA GLU A 249 3.77 16.70 4.72
C GLU A 249 4.44 17.51 3.61
N PRO A 250 4.01 18.76 3.35
CA PRO A 250 4.56 19.60 2.28
C PRO A 250 6.06 19.88 2.41
N GLY A 251 6.57 19.85 3.63
CA GLY A 251 8.00 20.08 3.94
C GLY A 251 8.92 18.88 3.64
N VAL A 252 8.37 17.75 3.15
CA VAL A 252 9.14 16.54 2.87
C VAL A 252 9.04 16.19 1.38
N PRO A 253 9.80 16.88 0.50
CA PRO A 253 9.76 16.66 -0.93
C PRO A 253 10.32 15.27 -1.29
N TRP A 254 9.84 14.73 -2.41
CA TRP A 254 10.41 13.54 -3.02
C TRP A 254 11.41 13.91 -4.10
N ASP A 255 12.61 13.34 -4.05
CA ASP A 255 13.57 13.42 -5.14
C ASP A 255 13.25 12.35 -6.19
N HIS A 256 12.67 12.78 -7.32
CA HIS A 256 12.24 11.89 -8.41
C HIS A 256 13.42 11.14 -9.06
N ALA A 257 14.65 11.65 -8.96
CA ALA A 257 15.83 10.96 -9.49
C ALA A 257 16.14 9.65 -8.75
N ARG A 258 15.64 9.47 -7.52
CA ARG A 258 15.81 8.23 -6.74
C ARG A 258 15.08 7.03 -7.33
N TYR A 259 14.01 7.29 -8.10
CA TYR A 259 13.22 6.24 -8.71
C TYR A 259 12.63 6.74 -10.04
N VAL A 260 13.28 6.40 -11.14
CA VAL A 260 12.81 6.70 -12.50
C VAL A 260 12.16 5.44 -13.06
N PRO A 261 10.82 5.40 -13.20
CA PRO A 261 10.10 4.20 -13.66
C PRO A 261 10.20 4.01 -15.18
N ASP A 262 10.09 2.75 -15.61
CA ASP A 262 9.94 2.38 -17.01
C ASP A 262 8.51 2.66 -17.51
N ALA A 263 7.52 2.50 -16.63
CA ALA A 263 6.13 2.84 -16.93
C ALA A 263 5.42 3.45 -15.70
N ILE A 264 4.49 4.36 -16.00
CA ILE A 264 3.67 5.08 -15.02
C ILE A 264 2.21 4.91 -15.41
N GLY A 265 1.45 4.23 -14.56
CA GLY A 265 0.00 4.15 -14.65
C GLY A 265 -0.66 5.28 -13.87
N ILE A 266 -1.59 6.00 -14.49
CA ILE A 266 -2.35 7.05 -13.80
C ILE A 266 -3.82 6.66 -13.80
N GLN A 267 -4.36 6.36 -12.61
CA GLN A 267 -5.77 6.02 -12.37
C GLN A 267 -6.38 7.10 -11.47
N LEU A 268 -6.91 8.16 -12.08
CA LEU A 268 -7.52 9.31 -11.43
C LEU A 268 -8.78 9.73 -12.20
N GLY A 269 -9.72 10.32 -11.49
CA GLY A 269 -11.00 10.75 -12.02
C GLY A 269 -12.18 10.32 -11.17
N THR A 270 -12.07 9.21 -10.43
CA THR A 270 -13.15 8.73 -9.54
C THR A 270 -13.64 9.85 -8.64
N ASN A 271 -12.71 10.46 -7.91
CA ASN A 271 -13.01 11.51 -6.94
C ASN A 271 -13.37 12.84 -7.61
N ASP A 272 -12.73 13.17 -8.72
CA ASP A 272 -13.09 14.36 -9.51
C ASP A 272 -14.54 14.32 -10.01
N PHE A 273 -15.05 13.11 -10.32
CA PHE A 273 -16.42 12.89 -10.79
C PHE A 273 -17.43 12.62 -9.65
N SER A 274 -16.99 12.47 -8.41
CA SER A 274 -17.86 12.19 -7.27
C SER A 274 -18.87 13.30 -7.02
N PRO A 275 -18.53 14.60 -7.00
CA PRO A 275 -19.48 15.70 -6.83
C PRO A 275 -20.35 15.96 -8.07
N GLY A 276 -20.08 15.32 -9.19
CA GLY A 276 -20.70 15.51 -10.49
C GLY A 276 -19.64 15.56 -11.60
N ILE A 277 -20.09 15.49 -12.85
CA ILE A 277 -19.21 15.59 -14.03
C ILE A 277 -18.51 16.95 -13.99
N PRO A 278 -17.14 16.98 -13.98
CA PRO A 278 -16.41 18.24 -13.98
C PRO A 278 -16.49 18.95 -15.34
N ALA A 279 -16.28 20.26 -15.34
CA ALA A 279 -16.07 20.98 -16.59
C ALA A 279 -14.83 20.41 -17.33
N GLU A 280 -14.97 20.16 -18.63
CA GLU A 280 -13.91 19.57 -19.46
C GLU A 280 -12.59 20.31 -19.34
N GLY A 281 -12.64 21.64 -19.49
CA GLY A 281 -11.44 22.49 -19.44
C GLY A 281 -10.66 22.36 -18.13
N ASP A 282 -11.37 22.27 -17.00
CA ASP A 282 -10.78 22.11 -15.68
C ASP A 282 -10.07 20.75 -15.55
N PHE A 283 -10.77 19.66 -15.89
CA PHE A 283 -10.25 18.30 -15.73
C PHE A 283 -9.12 18.01 -16.72
N VAL A 284 -9.37 18.24 -18.01
CA VAL A 284 -8.39 17.98 -19.07
C VAL A 284 -7.17 18.87 -18.91
N GLY A 285 -7.37 20.14 -18.57
CA GLY A 285 -6.27 21.09 -18.33
C GLY A 285 -5.36 20.68 -17.15
N ALA A 286 -5.96 20.26 -16.03
CA ALA A 286 -5.22 19.75 -14.86
C ALA A 286 -4.43 18.49 -15.21
N TYR A 287 -5.06 17.54 -15.90
CA TYR A 287 -4.43 16.29 -16.33
C TYR A 287 -3.24 16.51 -17.26
N LEU A 288 -3.40 17.37 -18.28
CA LEU A 288 -2.31 17.72 -19.21
C LEU A 288 -1.15 18.40 -18.49
N SER A 289 -1.43 19.26 -17.52
CA SER A 289 -0.40 19.90 -16.70
C SER A 289 0.35 18.88 -15.86
N PHE A 290 -0.36 17.91 -15.28
CA PHE A 290 0.22 16.85 -14.51
C PHE A 290 1.07 15.89 -15.35
N ILE A 291 0.59 15.50 -16.55
CA ILE A 291 1.37 14.66 -17.48
C ILE A 291 2.69 15.34 -17.88
N ARG A 292 2.67 16.66 -18.16
CA ARG A 292 3.92 17.40 -18.44
C ARG A 292 4.91 17.32 -17.29
N LYS A 293 4.43 17.44 -16.06
CA LYS A 293 5.27 17.31 -14.86
C LYS A 293 5.85 15.91 -14.73
N VAL A 294 5.01 14.87 -14.81
CA VAL A 294 5.43 13.46 -14.74
C VAL A 294 6.43 13.13 -15.86
N ARG A 295 6.22 13.65 -17.06
CA ARG A 295 7.14 13.47 -18.21
C ARG A 295 8.49 14.12 -17.96
N ALA A 296 8.53 15.30 -17.32
CA ALA A 296 9.79 15.95 -16.96
C ALA A 296 10.60 15.11 -15.97
N ASP A 297 9.94 14.46 -15.02
CA ASP A 297 10.59 13.62 -14.00
C ASP A 297 10.99 12.23 -14.53
N ALA A 298 10.24 11.72 -15.51
CA ALA A 298 10.48 10.40 -16.13
C ALA A 298 10.43 10.50 -17.67
N PRO A 299 11.50 11.06 -18.31
CA PRO A 299 11.47 11.42 -19.73
C PRO A 299 11.23 10.26 -20.69
N LYS A 300 11.55 9.04 -20.30
CA LYS A 300 11.44 7.84 -21.15
C LYS A 300 10.30 6.91 -20.75
N ALA A 301 9.58 7.17 -19.65
CA ALA A 301 8.54 6.29 -19.17
C ALA A 301 7.38 6.16 -20.17
N LEU A 302 6.80 4.97 -20.27
CA LEU A 302 5.46 4.81 -20.82
C LEU A 302 4.46 5.38 -19.80
N ILE A 303 3.63 6.33 -20.19
CA ILE A 303 2.53 6.83 -19.36
C ILE A 303 1.25 6.23 -19.89
N PHE A 304 0.51 5.51 -19.06
CA PHE A 304 -0.76 4.94 -19.45
C PHE A 304 -1.87 5.42 -18.52
N LEU A 305 -2.91 5.98 -19.13
CA LEU A 305 -4.05 6.54 -18.43
C LEU A 305 -5.13 5.47 -18.31
N MET A 306 -5.62 5.25 -17.10
CA MET A 306 -6.62 4.23 -16.81
C MET A 306 -7.96 4.85 -16.45
N GLU A 307 -9.03 4.23 -16.94
CA GLU A 307 -10.38 4.56 -16.50
C GLU A 307 -10.59 4.18 -15.05
N SER A 308 -11.54 4.85 -14.38
CA SER A 308 -11.99 4.42 -13.07
C SER A 308 -12.89 3.17 -13.19
N PRO A 309 -12.56 2.06 -12.51
CA PRO A 309 -13.43 0.90 -12.48
C PRO A 309 -14.71 1.13 -11.67
N MET A 310 -14.74 2.15 -10.81
CA MET A 310 -15.89 2.49 -9.95
C MET A 310 -16.96 3.33 -10.64
N LEU A 311 -16.63 4.02 -11.72
CA LEU A 311 -17.60 4.87 -12.42
C LEU A 311 -18.47 4.04 -13.36
N ALA A 312 -19.76 4.33 -13.34
CA ALA A 312 -20.76 3.76 -14.22
C ALA A 312 -21.62 4.87 -14.84
N ASP A 313 -22.20 4.58 -16.00
CA ASP A 313 -23.24 5.41 -16.59
C ASP A 313 -24.59 5.00 -16.01
N ASN A 314 -25.31 5.95 -15.45
CA ASN A 314 -26.64 5.71 -14.91
C ASN A 314 -27.50 6.99 -14.98
N SER A 315 -28.83 6.81 -14.92
CA SER A 315 -29.77 7.91 -15.03
C SER A 315 -29.71 8.92 -13.87
N ALA A 316 -29.28 8.47 -12.68
CA ALA A 316 -29.25 9.32 -11.49
C ALA A 316 -28.02 10.23 -11.42
N ARG A 317 -26.85 9.74 -11.91
CA ARG A 317 -25.57 10.43 -11.80
C ARG A 317 -24.99 10.84 -13.17
N GLY A 318 -25.73 10.56 -14.26
CA GLY A 318 -25.32 10.83 -15.63
C GLY A 318 -24.26 9.88 -16.20
N PRO A 319 -23.76 10.14 -17.42
CA PRO A 319 -22.84 9.29 -18.15
C PRO A 319 -21.38 9.48 -17.69
N ARG A 320 -21.12 9.31 -16.38
CA ARG A 320 -19.81 9.65 -15.77
C ARG A 320 -18.67 8.84 -16.35
N ARG A 321 -18.90 7.54 -16.61
CA ARG A 321 -17.88 6.67 -17.18
C ARG A 321 -17.55 7.04 -18.63
N SER A 322 -18.58 7.20 -19.46
CA SER A 322 -18.41 7.59 -20.88
C SER A 322 -17.74 8.96 -20.99
N VAL A 323 -18.10 9.93 -20.15
CA VAL A 323 -17.46 11.25 -20.14
C VAL A 323 -16.02 11.19 -19.70
N LEU A 324 -15.69 10.42 -18.63
CA LEU A 324 -14.30 10.21 -18.22
C LEU A 324 -13.47 9.62 -19.36
N ARG A 325 -13.97 8.59 -20.03
CA ARG A 325 -13.30 8.00 -21.20
C ARG A 325 -13.03 9.04 -22.27
N ALA A 326 -14.04 9.81 -22.69
CA ALA A 326 -13.89 10.85 -23.70
C ALA A 326 -12.84 11.90 -23.30
N TYR A 327 -12.80 12.28 -22.03
CA TYR A 327 -11.78 13.21 -21.51
C TYR A 327 -10.37 12.59 -21.55
N LEU A 328 -10.22 11.32 -21.18
CA LEU A 328 -8.93 10.63 -21.24
C LEU A 328 -8.44 10.48 -22.70
N GLU A 329 -9.32 10.18 -23.65
CA GLU A 329 -9.01 10.15 -25.09
C GLU A 329 -8.52 11.52 -25.60
N GLN A 330 -9.18 12.60 -25.21
CA GLN A 330 -8.74 13.97 -25.52
C GLN A 330 -7.38 14.29 -24.89
N ILE A 331 -7.13 13.85 -23.63
CA ILE A 331 -5.86 14.07 -22.96
C ILE A 331 -4.74 13.36 -23.71
N VAL A 332 -4.93 12.11 -24.10
CA VAL A 332 -3.96 11.36 -24.91
C VAL A 332 -3.68 12.12 -26.23
N ALA A 333 -4.71 12.48 -26.96
CA ALA A 333 -4.56 13.20 -28.24
C ALA A 333 -3.84 14.55 -28.04
N ARG A 334 -4.21 15.33 -27.04
CA ARG A 334 -3.66 16.68 -26.78
C ARG A 334 -2.30 16.67 -26.10
N SER A 335 -1.88 15.54 -25.51
CA SER A 335 -0.53 15.40 -24.97
C SER A 335 0.54 15.50 -26.05
N ALA A 336 0.22 15.15 -27.30
CA ALA A 336 1.14 15.08 -28.41
C ALA A 336 2.40 14.24 -28.14
N ASP A 337 2.25 13.21 -27.31
CA ASP A 337 3.32 12.33 -26.85
C ASP A 337 2.95 10.87 -27.15
N SER A 338 3.67 10.24 -28.07
CA SER A 338 3.42 8.86 -28.51
C SER A 338 3.61 7.82 -27.39
N ARG A 339 4.22 8.21 -26.28
CA ARG A 339 4.38 7.38 -25.08
C ARG A 339 3.33 7.68 -24.00
N VAL A 340 2.27 8.41 -24.34
CA VAL A 340 1.07 8.57 -23.53
C VAL A 340 -0.06 7.81 -24.21
N ILE A 341 -0.58 6.78 -23.55
CA ILE A 341 -1.61 5.90 -24.12
C ILE A 341 -2.82 5.78 -23.19
N LEU A 342 -3.96 5.42 -23.74
CA LEU A 342 -5.11 4.99 -22.96
C LEU A 342 -5.01 3.48 -22.68
N ALA A 343 -5.23 3.09 -21.46
CA ALA A 343 -5.36 1.71 -21.01
C ALA A 343 -6.78 1.52 -20.44
N PRO A 344 -7.74 1.09 -21.26
CA PRO A 344 -9.10 0.90 -20.78
C PRO A 344 -9.17 -0.18 -19.71
N LEU A 345 -10.05 0.04 -18.73
CA LEU A 345 -10.37 -0.91 -17.69
C LEU A 345 -11.86 -1.22 -17.70
N SER A 346 -12.24 -2.44 -17.37
CA SER A 346 -13.63 -2.83 -17.18
C SER A 346 -14.20 -2.18 -15.91
N HIS A 347 -15.53 -2.04 -15.87
CA HIS A 347 -16.22 -1.63 -14.65
C HIS A 347 -16.21 -2.78 -13.65
N ALA A 348 -15.88 -2.47 -12.38
CA ALA A 348 -15.97 -3.38 -11.26
C ALA A 348 -17.32 -3.23 -10.55
N ALA A 349 -17.90 -4.34 -10.11
CA ALA A 349 -19.13 -4.32 -9.32
C ALA A 349 -18.88 -3.80 -7.90
N GLY A 350 -17.66 -3.98 -7.41
CA GLY A 350 -17.25 -3.66 -6.06
C GLY A 350 -17.64 -4.71 -5.02
N VAL A 351 -17.24 -4.47 -3.77
CA VAL A 351 -17.64 -5.32 -2.66
C VAL A 351 -19.12 -5.08 -2.30
N PRO A 352 -19.85 -6.06 -1.73
CA PRO A 352 -21.26 -5.87 -1.36
C PRO A 352 -21.46 -4.64 -0.48
N GLY A 353 -22.21 -3.66 -0.99
CA GLY A 353 -22.53 -2.42 -0.28
C GLY A 353 -21.52 -1.28 -0.46
N ASN A 354 -20.46 -1.49 -1.24
CA ASN A 354 -19.47 -0.45 -1.55
C ASN A 354 -18.97 -0.61 -2.99
N GLU A 355 -18.67 0.51 -3.66
CA GLU A 355 -18.27 0.52 -5.07
C GLU A 355 -16.76 0.19 -5.27
N HIS A 356 -15.95 0.04 -4.20
CA HIS A 356 -14.52 -0.28 -4.32
C HIS A 356 -14.31 -1.71 -4.78
N PRO A 357 -13.41 -1.94 -5.74
CA PRO A 357 -13.12 -3.28 -6.25
C PRO A 357 -12.58 -4.21 -5.16
N SER A 358 -13.07 -5.44 -5.15
CA SER A 358 -12.54 -6.54 -4.34
C SER A 358 -11.14 -6.96 -4.82
N GLY A 359 -10.39 -7.72 -4.01
CA GLY A 359 -9.11 -8.28 -4.42
C GLY A 359 -9.20 -9.11 -5.72
N ARG A 360 -10.30 -9.84 -5.95
CA ARG A 360 -10.54 -10.57 -7.19
C ARG A 360 -10.72 -9.64 -8.40
N GLU A 361 -11.38 -8.50 -8.22
CA GLU A 361 -11.53 -7.53 -9.31
C GLU A 361 -10.21 -6.81 -9.59
N HIS A 362 -9.36 -6.60 -8.59
CA HIS A 362 -7.99 -6.14 -8.81
C HIS A 362 -7.13 -7.14 -9.60
N GLU A 363 -7.30 -8.45 -9.39
CA GLU A 363 -6.69 -9.48 -10.24
C GLU A 363 -7.17 -9.33 -11.70
N ALA A 364 -8.48 -9.15 -11.91
CA ALA A 364 -9.03 -8.95 -13.26
C ALA A 364 -8.50 -7.66 -13.92
N MET A 365 -8.36 -6.56 -13.17
CA MET A 365 -7.71 -5.33 -13.67
C MET A 365 -6.26 -5.61 -14.11
N ALA A 366 -5.52 -6.41 -13.33
CA ALA A 366 -4.16 -6.79 -13.70
C ALA A 366 -4.14 -7.69 -14.95
N ASP A 367 -5.11 -8.60 -15.12
CA ASP A 367 -5.27 -9.43 -16.32
C ASP A 367 -5.50 -8.58 -17.59
N GLU A 368 -6.26 -7.49 -17.49
CA GLU A 368 -6.49 -6.57 -18.60
C GLU A 368 -5.24 -5.75 -18.96
N LEU A 369 -4.48 -5.30 -17.96
CA LEU A 369 -3.33 -4.41 -18.15
C LEU A 369 -2.04 -5.14 -18.53
N GLU A 370 -1.83 -6.36 -18.05
CA GLU A 370 -0.58 -7.10 -18.26
C GLU A 370 -0.21 -7.27 -19.72
N PRO A 371 -1.08 -7.75 -20.63
CA PRO A 371 -0.74 -7.93 -22.04
C PRO A 371 -0.45 -6.60 -22.77
N LEU A 372 -1.09 -5.50 -22.34
CA LEU A 372 -0.80 -4.18 -22.85
C LEU A 372 0.62 -3.74 -22.47
N LEU A 373 0.97 -3.86 -21.18
CA LEU A 373 2.28 -3.46 -20.68
C LEU A 373 3.41 -4.33 -21.27
N ARG A 374 3.22 -5.65 -21.34
CA ARG A 374 4.21 -6.53 -21.98
C ARG A 374 4.50 -6.14 -23.41
N ARG A 375 3.47 -5.84 -24.19
CA ARG A 375 3.63 -5.40 -25.59
C ARG A 375 4.30 -4.03 -25.69
N ALA A 376 3.86 -3.06 -24.91
CA ALA A 376 4.35 -1.69 -25.00
C ALA A 376 5.79 -1.53 -24.47
N LEU A 377 6.22 -2.36 -23.53
CA LEU A 377 7.55 -2.32 -22.91
C LEU A 377 8.51 -3.37 -23.47
N GLY A 378 8.01 -4.34 -24.23
CA GLY A 378 8.82 -5.46 -24.72
C GLY A 378 9.26 -6.44 -23.61
N TRP A 379 8.41 -6.67 -22.59
CA TRP A 379 8.72 -7.47 -21.38
C TRP A 379 8.17 -8.88 -21.42
#